data_7037e01ebdb33865ccf1c10f4060be1c
#
_entry.id   7037e01ebdb33865ccf1c10f4060be1c
#
_cell.length_a   1.000
_cell.length_b   1.000
_cell.length_c   1.000
_cell.angle_alpha   90.00
_cell.angle_beta   90.00
_cell.angle_gamma   90.00
#
_symmetry.space_group_name_H-M   'P 1'
#
loop_
_entity.id
_entity.type
_entity.pdbx_description
1 polymer ?
#
loop_
_entity_poly.entity_id
_entity_poly.type
_entity_poly.pdbx_seq_one_letter_code
_entity_poly.pdbx_strand_id
1 'polypeptide(L)'
;LIGKVLGNRYRLIEVIGEGGMALVYKAECSLLCRTVAVKILRPQYADDAEFVERFRREARSAASLSHPNVVNIYDVGQENGIDYIVMEYIPGENLKSIIKKEAPFAIRKALDYVRQIAEALNHAHQRNTIHRDIKPHNILVTPDGRLKVTDFGIARAISASSFTQTGIVVGSVQYASPEQVKAGLVGPQSDLYSLGCVFYELLTGLVPFRGDTSIAIAMQHLHEKAKSVRQLRPDVPVAVENIVAKAMAKDPTERYPSAAAMLRDIVNVQAKLNYETETGVEADLPTQVWQSAARERVTPEKKSQWFGKTMIVLGTGAAILVAVLLSLLFKTPLPEVVVPNLIGKDLSEARELLKLQKLKIKVINQFYNSDYPINKIISQTPPAGQRKKVRTEIGVIVSKGPTLVKVPDLSGKSKFEAELALEQAGLKLGEVIKAYQPDAPEGTVIKQLPEVNTQIEKDASVSITINTIETGKIINVPNFIGRSLEEVRAELASLGLIFDGAISQSSNIYAEGVVVDQNPVPYERVPIGTAMKFMVSSGAESVNNAENEH
;
A
#
# COMPACT_ATOMS: atom_id res chain seq x y z
N LEU A 1 25.25 -14.52 8.68
CA LEU A 1 25.74 -13.28 9.32
C LEU A 1 25.94 -13.42 10.83
N ILE A 2 25.55 -14.57 11.46
CA ILE A 2 25.74 -14.81 12.88
C ILE A 2 27.22 -14.69 13.24
N GLY A 3 27.54 -14.02 14.35
CA GLY A 3 28.90 -13.69 14.80
C GLY A 3 29.48 -12.41 14.20
N LYS A 4 28.90 -11.88 13.09
CA LYS A 4 29.36 -10.62 12.50
C LYS A 4 29.06 -9.44 13.43
N VAL A 5 29.98 -8.46 13.46
CA VAL A 5 29.78 -7.18 14.16
C VAL A 5 29.49 -6.13 13.11
N LEU A 6 28.37 -5.42 13.26
CA LEU A 6 27.98 -4.30 12.40
C LEU A 6 28.23 -2.97 13.14
N GLY A 7 28.72 -1.95 12.40
CA GLY A 7 29.04 -0.63 12.93
C GLY A 7 30.07 -0.69 14.07
N ASN A 8 30.97 -1.68 14.07
CA ASN A 8 31.92 -1.94 15.18
C ASN A 8 31.24 -2.03 16.57
N ARG A 9 29.95 -2.31 16.62
CA ARG A 9 29.15 -2.17 17.84
C ARG A 9 28.12 -3.27 18.05
N TYR A 10 27.49 -3.78 17.00
CA TYR A 10 26.34 -4.68 17.09
C TYR A 10 26.71 -6.10 16.67
N ARG A 11 26.97 -6.99 17.62
CA ARG A 11 27.31 -8.38 17.38
C ARG A 11 26.04 -9.22 17.17
N LEU A 12 25.85 -9.76 15.98
CA LEU A 12 24.70 -10.60 15.64
C LEU A 12 24.80 -11.99 16.31
N ILE A 13 23.74 -12.40 17.03
CA ILE A 13 23.71 -13.62 17.84
C ILE A 13 22.89 -14.70 17.16
N GLU A 14 21.63 -14.44 16.86
CA GLU A 14 20.67 -15.39 16.30
C GLU A 14 19.62 -14.69 15.45
N VAL A 15 19.00 -15.43 14.52
CA VAL A 15 17.85 -14.94 13.74
C VAL A 15 16.59 -15.11 14.59
N ILE A 16 15.86 -14.03 14.80
CA ILE A 16 14.60 -13.99 15.59
C ILE A 16 13.37 -13.71 14.75
N GLY A 17 13.54 -13.34 13.48
CA GLY A 17 12.42 -13.09 12.57
C GLY A 17 12.83 -13.08 11.10
N GLU A 18 11.93 -13.56 10.26
CA GLU A 18 12.09 -13.54 8.81
C GLU A 18 10.92 -12.80 8.15
N GLY A 19 11.23 -11.72 7.44
CA GLY A 19 10.28 -10.97 6.62
C GLY A 19 10.58 -11.12 5.13
N GLY A 20 9.67 -10.65 4.29
CA GLY A 20 9.84 -10.72 2.84
C GLY A 20 11.12 -10.03 2.36
N MET A 21 11.40 -8.81 2.86
CA MET A 21 12.55 -8.01 2.42
C MET A 21 13.72 -7.95 3.42
N ALA A 22 13.54 -8.39 4.66
CA ALA A 22 14.55 -8.26 5.70
C ALA A 22 14.56 -9.47 6.63
N LEU A 23 15.72 -9.70 7.26
CA LEU A 23 15.92 -10.62 8.37
C LEU A 23 16.11 -9.83 9.66
N VAL A 24 15.54 -10.31 10.75
CA VAL A 24 15.72 -9.69 12.07
C VAL A 24 16.59 -10.58 12.93
N TYR A 25 17.66 -10.01 13.45
CA TYR A 25 18.62 -10.67 14.33
C TYR A 25 18.51 -10.13 15.76
N LYS A 26 18.63 -11.00 16.73
CA LYS A 26 19.03 -10.59 18.08
C LYS A 26 20.50 -10.27 18.06
N ALA A 27 20.89 -9.17 18.67
CA ALA A 27 22.27 -8.72 18.70
C ALA A 27 22.62 -8.12 20.07
N GLU A 28 23.90 -8.03 20.35
CA GLU A 28 24.45 -7.38 21.52
C GLU A 28 25.16 -6.09 21.14
N CYS A 29 24.77 -5.00 21.77
CA CYS A 29 25.45 -3.71 21.64
C CYS A 29 26.64 -3.66 22.60
N SER A 30 27.87 -3.76 22.10
CA SER A 30 29.08 -3.75 22.92
C SER A 30 29.30 -2.44 23.69
N LEU A 31 28.86 -1.30 23.09
CA LEU A 31 29.04 0.03 23.72
C LEU A 31 28.09 0.27 24.89
N LEU A 32 26.83 -0.17 24.80
CA LEU A 32 25.81 0.07 25.82
C LEU A 32 25.48 -1.19 26.64
N CYS A 33 26.20 -2.29 26.43
CA CYS A 33 26.04 -3.57 27.13
C CYS A 33 24.56 -4.02 27.22
N ARG A 34 23.80 -3.92 26.08
CA ARG A 34 22.39 -4.29 26.03
C ARG A 34 22.05 -5.12 24.81
N THR A 35 21.03 -5.94 24.94
CA THR A 35 20.44 -6.67 23.82
C THR A 35 19.62 -5.72 22.95
N VAL A 36 19.76 -5.86 21.63
CA VAL A 36 19.01 -5.10 20.61
C VAL A 36 18.51 -6.05 19.54
N ALA A 37 17.51 -5.63 18.75
CA ALA A 37 17.13 -6.28 17.51
C ALA A 37 17.75 -5.52 16.34
N VAL A 38 18.29 -6.25 15.36
CA VAL A 38 18.90 -5.68 14.16
C VAL A 38 18.17 -6.22 12.94
N LYS A 39 17.43 -5.35 12.24
CA LYS A 39 16.73 -5.67 10.99
C LYS A 39 17.68 -5.39 9.82
N ILE A 40 17.99 -6.41 9.03
CA ILE A 40 18.96 -6.36 7.93
C ILE A 40 18.23 -6.59 6.62
N LEU A 41 18.44 -5.70 5.65
CA LEU A 41 17.89 -5.87 4.29
C LEU A 41 18.49 -7.13 3.64
N ARG A 42 17.64 -7.92 2.99
CA ARG A 42 18.13 -9.14 2.31
C ARG A 42 19.02 -8.78 1.12
N PRO A 43 20.11 -9.54 0.86
CA PRO A 43 21.07 -9.22 -0.21
C PRO A 43 20.44 -9.02 -1.58
N GLN A 44 19.39 -9.77 -1.90
CA GLN A 44 18.68 -9.69 -3.18
C GLN A 44 17.98 -8.34 -3.43
N TYR A 45 17.85 -7.49 -2.42
CA TYR A 45 17.26 -6.15 -2.50
C TYR A 45 18.27 -5.03 -2.22
N ALA A 46 19.55 -5.39 -1.92
CA ALA A 46 20.58 -4.43 -1.58
C ALA A 46 21.02 -3.57 -2.79
N ASP A 47 20.90 -4.11 -3.99
CA ASP A 47 21.24 -3.43 -5.25
C ASP A 47 20.08 -2.61 -5.82
N ASP A 48 18.87 -2.73 -5.26
CA ASP A 48 17.70 -1.97 -5.67
C ASP A 48 17.58 -0.69 -4.84
N ALA A 49 17.93 0.45 -5.45
CA ALA A 49 17.92 1.75 -4.79
C ALA A 49 16.55 2.13 -4.20
N GLU A 50 15.44 1.68 -4.80
CA GLU A 50 14.09 1.94 -4.31
C GLU A 50 13.81 1.17 -3.02
N PHE A 51 14.24 -0.10 -2.93
CA PHE A 51 14.11 -0.90 -1.71
C PHE A 51 14.97 -0.35 -0.57
N VAL A 52 16.21 0.03 -0.86
CA VAL A 52 17.12 0.64 0.12
C VAL A 52 16.55 1.95 0.66
N GLU A 53 16.07 2.84 -0.21
CA GLU A 53 15.48 4.13 0.22
C GLU A 53 14.19 3.92 1.02
N ARG A 54 13.35 2.97 0.64
CA ARG A 54 12.15 2.61 1.43
C ARG A 54 12.53 2.11 2.82
N PHE A 55 13.52 1.21 2.91
CA PHE A 55 14.02 0.67 4.16
C PHE A 55 14.54 1.77 5.10
N ARG A 56 15.32 2.72 4.55
CA ARG A 56 15.84 3.87 5.30
C ARG A 56 14.74 4.86 5.70
N ARG A 57 13.73 5.08 4.84
CA ARG A 57 12.59 5.97 5.12
C ARG A 57 11.73 5.41 6.26
N GLU A 58 11.50 4.11 6.27
CA GLU A 58 10.83 3.41 7.37
C GLU A 58 11.51 3.70 8.71
N ALA A 59 12.83 3.49 8.74
CA ALA A 59 13.61 3.76 9.94
C ALA A 59 13.50 5.21 10.40
N ARG A 60 13.61 6.19 9.50
CA ARG A 60 13.48 7.62 9.83
C ARG A 60 12.10 7.96 10.39
N SER A 61 11.03 7.43 9.78
CA SER A 61 9.66 7.67 10.24
C SER A 61 9.43 7.10 11.64
N ALA A 62 9.90 5.88 11.89
CA ALA A 62 9.76 5.22 13.18
C ALA A 62 10.68 5.83 14.26
N ALA A 63 11.86 6.35 13.91
CA ALA A 63 12.81 6.94 14.84
C ALA A 63 12.27 8.21 15.55
N SER A 64 11.30 8.89 14.96
CA SER A 64 10.64 10.06 15.57
C SER A 64 9.60 9.67 16.64
N LEU A 65 9.25 8.39 16.73
CA LEU A 65 8.23 7.89 17.65
C LEU A 65 8.90 7.38 18.96
N SER A 66 8.46 7.94 20.08
CA SER A 66 8.85 7.46 21.42
C SER A 66 7.60 7.28 22.26
N HIS A 67 7.20 6.03 22.48
CA HIS A 67 5.98 5.68 23.20
C HIS A 67 6.11 4.28 23.83
N PRO A 68 5.54 4.01 25.01
CA PRO A 68 5.65 2.71 25.66
C PRO A 68 5.10 1.55 24.81
N ASN A 69 4.15 1.82 23.91
CA ASN A 69 3.55 0.82 23.03
C ASN A 69 4.10 0.87 21.58
N VAL A 70 5.24 1.49 21.35
CA VAL A 70 5.95 1.50 20.05
C VAL A 70 7.35 0.92 20.26
N VAL A 71 7.84 0.13 19.32
CA VAL A 71 9.22 -0.34 19.31
C VAL A 71 10.14 0.83 18.95
N ASN A 72 11.10 1.16 19.84
CA ASN A 72 12.01 2.27 19.63
C ASN A 72 13.09 1.90 18.59
N ILE A 73 13.37 2.80 17.65
CA ILE A 73 14.52 2.73 16.76
C ILE A 73 15.70 3.42 17.47
N TYR A 74 16.85 2.74 17.48
CA TYR A 74 18.05 3.23 18.16
C TYR A 74 19.12 3.73 17.21
N ASP A 75 19.22 3.11 16.02
CA ASP A 75 20.27 3.43 15.06
C ASP A 75 19.91 2.95 13.67
N VAL A 76 20.53 3.55 12.64
CA VAL A 76 20.40 3.14 11.24
C VAL A 76 21.79 3.22 10.61
N GLY A 77 22.24 2.17 9.98
CA GLY A 77 23.57 2.12 9.41
C GLY A 77 23.67 1.34 8.10
N GLN A 78 24.80 1.53 7.46
CA GLN A 78 25.23 0.73 6.31
C GLN A 78 26.70 0.36 6.49
N GLU A 79 27.03 -0.91 6.28
CA GLU A 79 28.40 -1.40 6.35
C GLU A 79 28.62 -2.53 5.33
N ASN A 80 29.62 -2.40 4.47
CA ASN A 80 29.99 -3.38 3.43
C ASN A 80 28.79 -3.80 2.56
N GLY A 81 27.95 -2.85 2.14
CA GLY A 81 26.76 -3.10 1.33
C GLY A 81 25.56 -3.68 2.12
N ILE A 82 25.65 -3.77 3.44
CA ILE A 82 24.56 -4.25 4.31
C ILE A 82 23.88 -3.06 4.95
N ASP A 83 22.63 -2.79 4.56
CA ASP A 83 21.77 -1.81 5.23
C ASP A 83 21.08 -2.47 6.42
N TYR A 84 21.13 -1.78 7.58
CA TYR A 84 20.55 -2.30 8.81
C TYR A 84 19.88 -1.21 9.67
N ILE A 85 18.88 -1.63 10.43
CA ILE A 85 18.17 -0.82 11.44
C ILE A 85 18.33 -1.49 12.79
N VAL A 86 18.76 -0.75 13.79
CA VAL A 86 18.90 -1.23 15.17
C VAL A 86 17.71 -0.71 15.99
N MET A 87 17.03 -1.62 16.67
CA MET A 87 15.81 -1.31 17.40
C MET A 87 15.75 -2.05 18.75
N GLU A 88 14.79 -1.67 19.55
CA GLU A 88 14.46 -2.30 20.82
C GLU A 88 14.21 -3.80 20.63
N TYR A 89 14.92 -4.62 21.41
CA TYR A 89 14.65 -6.06 21.48
C TYR A 89 13.49 -6.31 22.44
N ILE A 90 12.44 -6.96 21.97
CA ILE A 90 11.30 -7.33 22.79
C ILE A 90 11.36 -8.85 23.05
N PRO A 91 11.60 -9.26 24.32
CA PRO A 91 11.57 -10.68 24.68
C PRO A 91 10.12 -11.15 24.77
N GLY A 92 9.59 -11.68 23.67
CA GLY A 92 8.21 -12.14 23.62
C GLY A 92 7.79 -12.61 22.24
N GLU A 93 6.54 -13.03 22.12
CA GLU A 93 5.96 -13.49 20.87
C GLU A 93 5.15 -12.37 20.19
N ASN A 94 4.91 -12.52 18.89
CA ASN A 94 3.95 -11.64 18.23
C ASN A 94 2.51 -12.02 18.61
N LEU A 95 1.62 -11.05 18.52
CA LEU A 95 0.21 -11.21 18.90
C LEU A 95 -0.51 -12.32 18.09
N LYS A 96 -0.06 -12.59 16.83
CA LYS A 96 -0.66 -13.68 16.03
C LYS A 96 -0.40 -15.05 16.63
N SER A 97 0.81 -15.28 17.15
CA SER A 97 1.16 -16.52 17.84
C SER A 97 0.30 -16.71 19.10
N ILE A 98 0.08 -15.63 19.85
CA ILE A 98 -0.74 -15.67 21.07
C ILE A 98 -2.23 -15.86 20.73
N ILE A 99 -2.75 -15.18 19.70
CA ILE A 99 -4.11 -15.40 19.20
C ILE A 99 -4.34 -16.88 18.85
N LYS A 100 -3.41 -17.52 18.17
CA LYS A 100 -3.52 -18.93 17.80
C LYS A 100 -3.59 -19.88 19.02
N LYS A 101 -3.01 -19.46 20.14
CA LYS A 101 -2.96 -20.26 21.39
C LYS A 101 -4.13 -20.01 22.32
N GLU A 102 -4.57 -18.75 22.40
CA GLU A 102 -5.43 -18.28 23.49
C GLU A 102 -6.78 -17.69 23.04
N ALA A 103 -6.96 -17.35 21.77
CA ALA A 103 -8.22 -16.75 21.34
C ALA A 103 -9.37 -17.79 21.31
N PRO A 104 -10.61 -17.35 21.63
CA PRO A 104 -11.07 -15.98 21.89
C PRO A 104 -10.67 -15.48 23.29
N PHE A 105 -10.20 -14.22 23.36
CA PHE A 105 -9.77 -13.61 24.63
C PHE A 105 -10.95 -13.18 25.50
N ALA A 106 -10.72 -13.09 26.81
CA ALA A 106 -11.64 -12.39 27.72
C ALA A 106 -11.84 -10.94 27.23
N ILE A 107 -13.07 -10.43 27.27
CA ILE A 107 -13.45 -9.13 26.70
C ILE A 107 -12.57 -8.00 27.25
N ARG A 108 -12.28 -8.00 28.57
CA ARG A 108 -11.42 -7.03 29.22
C ARG A 108 -9.99 -7.06 28.69
N LYS A 109 -9.42 -8.26 28.47
CA LYS A 109 -8.07 -8.43 27.90
C LYS A 109 -8.02 -7.94 26.45
N ALA A 110 -9.05 -8.27 25.66
CA ALA A 110 -9.15 -7.79 24.28
C ALA A 110 -9.25 -6.26 24.20
N LEU A 111 -10.08 -5.64 25.05
CA LEU A 111 -10.21 -4.19 25.16
C LEU A 111 -8.89 -3.52 25.59
N ASP A 112 -8.16 -4.10 26.56
CA ASP A 112 -6.86 -3.55 27.00
C ASP A 112 -5.82 -3.63 25.86
N TYR A 113 -5.78 -4.73 25.14
CA TYR A 113 -4.89 -4.89 24.00
C TYR A 113 -5.17 -3.85 22.91
N VAL A 114 -6.46 -3.68 22.56
CA VAL A 114 -6.86 -2.69 21.53
C VAL A 114 -6.59 -1.25 22.01
N ARG A 115 -6.79 -0.96 23.30
CA ARG A 115 -6.43 0.34 23.89
C ARG A 115 -4.95 0.65 23.71
N GLN A 116 -4.06 -0.29 24.05
CA GLN A 116 -2.62 -0.11 23.91
C GLN A 116 -2.19 0.14 22.46
N ILE A 117 -2.78 -0.60 21.50
CA ILE A 117 -2.50 -0.38 20.06
C ILE A 117 -3.03 0.98 19.62
N ALA A 118 -4.22 1.36 20.03
CA ALA A 118 -4.81 2.66 19.70
C ALA A 118 -4.03 3.83 20.30
N GLU A 119 -3.40 3.68 21.47
CA GLU A 119 -2.47 4.66 22.08
C GLU A 119 -1.22 4.84 21.22
N ALA A 120 -0.63 3.74 20.75
CA ALA A 120 0.51 3.77 19.81
C ALA A 120 0.15 4.49 18.49
N LEU A 121 -1.01 4.16 17.92
CA LEU A 121 -1.51 4.80 16.70
C LEU A 121 -1.81 6.27 16.90
N ASN A 122 -2.43 6.65 18.03
CA ASN A 122 -2.69 8.05 18.34
C ASN A 122 -1.40 8.87 18.40
N HIS A 123 -0.37 8.32 19.06
CA HIS A 123 0.95 8.96 19.14
C HIS A 123 1.59 9.14 17.76
N ALA A 124 1.50 8.13 16.88
CA ALA A 124 2.05 8.17 15.53
C ALA A 124 1.29 9.15 14.63
N HIS A 125 -0.06 9.11 14.66
CA HIS A 125 -0.91 9.97 13.84
C HIS A 125 -0.74 11.46 14.18
N GLN A 126 -0.53 11.80 15.46
CA GLN A 126 -0.20 13.16 15.88
C GLN A 126 1.14 13.67 15.32
N ARG A 127 2.02 12.75 14.84
CA ARG A 127 3.29 13.04 14.18
C ARG A 127 3.25 12.81 12.68
N ASN A 128 2.03 12.81 12.09
CA ASN A 128 1.78 12.58 10.67
C ASN A 128 2.37 11.24 10.16
N THR A 129 2.52 10.26 11.06
CA THR A 129 3.01 8.92 10.72
C THR A 129 1.85 7.94 10.72
N ILE A 130 1.57 7.35 9.56
CA ILE A 130 0.54 6.32 9.35
C ILE A 130 1.24 4.98 9.27
N HIS A 131 0.72 3.97 9.97
CA HIS A 131 1.36 2.64 10.04
C HIS A 131 1.18 1.84 8.75
N ARG A 132 -0.02 1.82 8.17
CA ARG A 132 -0.40 1.18 6.90
C ARG A 132 -0.37 -0.35 6.85
N ASP A 133 0.13 -1.03 7.88
CA ASP A 133 0.20 -2.50 7.95
C ASP A 133 -0.07 -3.00 9.38
N ILE A 134 -1.14 -2.49 10.02
CA ILE A 134 -1.58 -2.98 11.34
C ILE A 134 -2.13 -4.39 11.20
N LYS A 135 -1.44 -5.32 11.86
CA LYS A 135 -1.82 -6.75 11.92
C LYS A 135 -1.16 -7.41 13.12
N PRO A 136 -1.67 -8.54 13.62
CA PRO A 136 -1.12 -9.19 14.81
C PRO A 136 0.34 -9.62 14.70
N HIS A 137 0.86 -9.82 13.48
CA HIS A 137 2.29 -10.14 13.27
C HIS A 137 3.21 -8.97 13.60
N ASN A 138 2.74 -7.73 13.43
CA ASN A 138 3.49 -6.50 13.68
C ASN A 138 3.24 -5.94 15.09
N ILE A 139 2.72 -6.75 16.00
CA ILE A 139 2.46 -6.39 17.39
C ILE A 139 3.16 -7.43 18.26
N LEU A 140 4.15 -7.00 19.01
CA LEU A 140 4.90 -7.84 19.95
C LEU A 140 4.28 -7.73 21.34
N VAL A 141 4.28 -8.82 22.08
CA VAL A 141 3.75 -8.88 23.45
C VAL A 141 4.88 -9.19 24.39
N THR A 142 5.15 -8.29 25.33
CA THR A 142 6.16 -8.47 26.36
C THR A 142 5.69 -9.47 27.42
N PRO A 143 6.59 -10.08 28.21
CA PRO A 143 6.22 -11.03 29.27
C PRO A 143 5.28 -10.43 30.35
N ASP A 144 5.33 -9.11 30.57
CA ASP A 144 4.43 -8.38 31.46
C ASP A 144 3.08 -8.01 30.82
N GLY A 145 2.81 -8.46 29.59
CA GLY A 145 1.54 -8.25 28.89
C GLY A 145 1.41 -6.91 28.17
N ARG A 146 2.48 -6.11 28.09
CA ARG A 146 2.49 -4.86 27.34
C ARG A 146 2.63 -5.14 25.85
N LEU A 147 1.85 -4.40 25.04
CA LEU A 147 1.96 -4.48 23.59
C LEU A 147 2.95 -3.45 23.04
N LYS A 148 3.69 -3.85 22.02
CA LYS A 148 4.60 -2.98 21.28
C LYS A 148 4.36 -3.12 19.78
N VAL A 149 3.94 -2.04 19.13
CA VAL A 149 3.73 -1.98 17.68
C VAL A 149 5.09 -1.75 17.02
N THR A 150 5.39 -2.56 16.01
CA THR A 150 6.63 -2.50 15.22
C THR A 150 6.32 -2.27 13.74
N ASP A 151 7.35 -1.98 12.94
CA ASP A 151 7.28 -1.83 11.48
C ASP A 151 6.36 -0.68 11.02
N PHE A 152 6.51 0.51 11.64
CA PHE A 152 5.85 1.74 11.21
C PHE A 152 6.39 2.21 9.86
N GLY A 153 5.49 2.49 8.95
CA GLY A 153 5.81 3.28 7.76
C GLY A 153 6.30 2.50 6.55
N ILE A 154 6.26 1.15 6.55
CA ILE A 154 6.46 0.38 5.32
C ILE A 154 5.31 0.76 4.38
N ALA A 155 5.52 1.84 3.64
CA ALA A 155 4.65 2.20 2.55
C ALA A 155 4.75 1.13 1.47
N ARG A 156 4.03 0.05 1.65
CA ARG A 156 3.49 -0.64 0.50
C ARG A 156 2.55 0.36 -0.16
N ALA A 157 3.06 1.11 -1.14
CA ALA A 157 2.22 1.42 -2.27
C ALA A 157 1.81 0.05 -2.80
N ILE A 158 0.67 -0.45 -2.33
CA ILE A 158 0.03 -1.60 -2.90
C ILE A 158 -0.50 -1.09 -4.23
N SER A 159 0.37 -1.08 -5.25
CA SER A 159 -0.11 -1.03 -6.62
C SER A 159 -0.90 -2.30 -6.83
N ALA A 160 -2.03 -2.22 -7.51
CA ALA A 160 -2.86 -3.39 -7.84
C ALA A 160 -2.04 -4.50 -8.53
N SER A 161 -0.92 -4.15 -9.19
CA SER A 161 0.06 -5.06 -9.77
C SER A 161 0.86 -5.87 -8.72
N SER A 162 1.01 -5.38 -7.48
CA SER A 162 1.71 -6.12 -6.42
C SER A 162 0.89 -7.28 -5.85
N PHE A 163 -0.42 -7.31 -6.08
CA PHE A 163 -1.27 -8.45 -5.70
C PHE A 163 -1.08 -9.67 -6.61
N THR A 164 -0.53 -9.48 -7.81
CA THR A 164 -0.46 -10.53 -8.84
C THR A 164 0.95 -11.04 -9.12
N GLN A 165 2.00 -10.25 -8.92
CA GLN A 165 3.35 -10.59 -9.40
C GLN A 165 4.30 -11.22 -8.37
N THR A 166 4.06 -11.04 -7.10
CA THR A 166 4.91 -11.70 -6.09
C THR A 166 4.00 -12.47 -5.16
N GLY A 167 4.08 -13.79 -5.13
CA GLY A 167 3.36 -14.71 -4.21
C GLY A 167 3.23 -14.19 -2.78
N ILE A 168 2.61 -13.02 -2.64
CA ILE A 168 2.56 -12.21 -1.43
C ILE A 168 1.65 -12.89 -0.44
N VAL A 169 2.31 -13.33 0.58
CA VAL A 169 1.86 -13.75 1.89
C VAL A 169 0.38 -13.43 2.11
N VAL A 170 -0.44 -14.48 1.98
CA VAL A 170 -1.89 -14.51 2.24
C VAL A 170 -2.28 -13.80 3.55
N GLY A 171 -1.35 -13.62 4.49
CA GLY A 171 -1.61 -13.05 5.81
C GLY A 171 -1.83 -11.54 5.89
N SER A 172 -1.32 -10.72 4.95
CA SER A 172 -1.45 -9.25 5.05
C SER A 172 -2.78 -8.72 4.55
N VAL A 173 -3.43 -9.41 3.61
CA VAL A 173 -4.72 -9.00 3.04
C VAL A 173 -5.87 -9.11 4.05
N GLN A 174 -5.76 -9.98 5.05
CA GLN A 174 -6.78 -10.22 6.06
C GLN A 174 -7.14 -9.00 6.93
N TYR A 175 -6.27 -7.98 6.93
CA TYR A 175 -6.44 -6.76 7.74
C TYR A 175 -6.40 -5.48 6.88
N ALA A 176 -6.33 -5.62 5.55
CA ALA A 176 -6.24 -4.49 4.64
C ALA A 176 -7.54 -3.68 4.61
N SER A 177 -7.43 -2.35 4.66
CA SER A 177 -8.59 -1.49 4.55
C SER A 177 -9.13 -1.43 3.10
N PRO A 178 -10.43 -1.12 2.90
CA PRO A 178 -11.02 -0.97 1.56
C PRO A 178 -10.25 -0.02 0.65
N GLU A 179 -9.78 1.10 1.16
CA GLU A 179 -9.01 2.08 0.40
C GLU A 179 -7.61 1.57 0.03
N GLN A 180 -6.98 0.75 0.89
CA GLN A 180 -5.72 0.08 0.54
C GLN A 180 -5.91 -0.93 -0.59
N VAL A 181 -7.01 -1.68 -0.56
CA VAL A 181 -7.35 -2.63 -1.64
C VAL A 181 -7.63 -1.90 -2.95
N LYS A 182 -8.25 -0.71 -2.89
CA LYS A 182 -8.53 0.14 -4.07
C LYS A 182 -7.31 0.91 -4.58
N ALA A 183 -6.16 0.80 -3.91
CA ALA A 183 -4.99 1.67 -4.14
C ALA A 183 -5.33 3.18 -4.05
N GLY A 184 -6.27 3.52 -3.17
CA GLY A 184 -6.70 4.88 -2.87
C GLY A 184 -5.82 5.57 -1.82
N LEU A 185 -6.24 6.77 -1.41
CA LEU A 185 -5.54 7.52 -0.37
C LEU A 185 -5.63 6.81 0.98
N VAL A 186 -4.49 6.40 1.51
CA VAL A 186 -4.36 5.73 2.80
C VAL A 186 -4.12 6.78 3.89
N GLY A 187 -5.02 6.82 4.87
CA GLY A 187 -4.99 7.76 5.98
C GLY A 187 -5.00 7.09 7.36
N PRO A 188 -5.07 7.88 8.44
CA PRO A 188 -5.22 7.36 9.80
C PRO A 188 -6.42 6.39 9.96
N GLN A 189 -7.50 6.62 9.23
CA GLN A 189 -8.70 5.78 9.23
C GLN A 189 -8.44 4.36 8.69
N SER A 190 -7.41 4.19 7.85
CA SER A 190 -7.00 2.86 7.36
C SER A 190 -6.41 2.02 8.49
N ASP A 191 -5.56 2.61 9.34
CA ASP A 191 -5.02 1.93 10.52
C ASP A 191 -6.13 1.54 11.51
N LEU A 192 -7.15 2.41 11.68
CA LEU A 192 -8.29 2.14 12.57
C LEU A 192 -9.18 1.02 12.05
N TYR A 193 -9.34 0.90 10.72
CA TYR A 193 -10.00 -0.25 10.12
C TYR A 193 -9.24 -1.55 10.40
N SER A 194 -7.93 -1.55 10.16
CA SER A 194 -7.06 -2.69 10.44
C SER A 194 -7.08 -3.08 11.92
N LEU A 195 -7.09 -2.09 12.83
CA LEU A 195 -7.26 -2.32 14.26
C LEU A 195 -8.63 -2.92 14.59
N GLY A 196 -9.69 -2.51 13.89
CA GLY A 196 -11.02 -3.12 13.98
C GLY A 196 -11.00 -4.61 13.61
N CYS A 197 -10.27 -4.98 12.53
CA CYS A 197 -10.08 -6.38 12.14
C CYS A 197 -9.30 -7.18 13.19
N VAL A 198 -8.27 -6.59 13.80
CA VAL A 198 -7.52 -7.20 14.91
C VAL A 198 -8.44 -7.40 16.12
N PHE A 199 -9.26 -6.40 16.46
CA PHE A 199 -10.18 -6.47 17.58
C PHE A 199 -11.23 -7.56 17.37
N TYR A 200 -11.79 -7.65 16.16
CA TYR A 200 -12.68 -8.73 15.77
C TYR A 200 -12.04 -10.11 16.01
N GLU A 201 -10.78 -10.28 15.59
CA GLU A 201 -10.06 -11.54 15.76
C GLU A 201 -9.74 -11.85 17.22
N LEU A 202 -9.39 -10.86 18.03
CA LEU A 202 -9.17 -11.03 19.47
C LEU A 202 -10.44 -11.52 20.18
N LEU A 203 -11.60 -11.00 19.81
CA LEU A 203 -12.88 -11.35 20.41
C LEU A 203 -13.43 -12.72 19.96
N THR A 204 -13.21 -13.09 18.68
CA THR A 204 -13.85 -14.25 18.07
C THR A 204 -12.90 -15.42 17.80
N GLY A 205 -11.61 -15.20 17.81
CA GLY A 205 -10.60 -16.15 17.33
C GLY A 205 -10.57 -16.31 15.80
N LEU A 206 -11.37 -15.52 15.07
CA LEU A 206 -11.53 -15.62 13.63
C LEU A 206 -11.25 -14.28 12.96
N VAL A 207 -10.58 -14.30 11.81
CA VAL A 207 -10.50 -13.10 10.97
C VAL A 207 -11.87 -12.76 10.37
N PRO A 208 -12.20 -11.46 10.15
CA PRO A 208 -13.53 -11.05 9.70
C PRO A 208 -13.89 -11.59 8.31
N PHE A 209 -12.90 -11.80 7.45
CA PHE A 209 -13.08 -12.30 6.08
C PHE A 209 -12.10 -13.42 5.79
N ARG A 210 -12.59 -14.45 5.05
CA ARG A 210 -11.83 -15.64 4.69
C ARG A 210 -12.12 -16.03 3.25
N GLY A 211 -11.11 -16.54 2.56
CA GLY A 211 -11.25 -16.99 1.18
C GLY A 211 -10.02 -17.78 0.74
N ASP A 212 -10.17 -18.54 -0.34
CA ASP A 212 -9.13 -19.41 -0.87
C ASP A 212 -8.01 -18.62 -1.58
N THR A 213 -8.26 -17.36 -1.90
CA THR A 213 -7.29 -16.46 -2.55
C THR A 213 -7.23 -15.10 -1.88
N SER A 214 -6.08 -14.43 -1.95
CA SER A 214 -5.93 -13.05 -1.48
C SER A 214 -6.91 -12.09 -2.16
N ILE A 215 -7.24 -12.32 -3.44
CA ILE A 215 -8.21 -11.51 -4.19
C ILE A 215 -9.62 -11.69 -3.61
N ALA A 216 -10.02 -12.92 -3.30
CA ALA A 216 -11.33 -13.18 -2.70
C ALA A 216 -11.48 -12.47 -1.35
N ILE A 217 -10.44 -12.49 -0.49
CA ILE A 217 -10.42 -11.78 0.78
C ILE A 217 -10.47 -10.25 0.56
N ALA A 218 -9.69 -9.74 -0.38
CA ALA A 218 -9.69 -8.31 -0.74
C ALA A 218 -11.08 -7.84 -1.18
N MET A 219 -11.77 -8.62 -2.00
CA MET A 219 -13.14 -8.31 -2.45
C MET A 219 -14.15 -8.28 -1.32
N GLN A 220 -14.00 -9.15 -0.32
CA GLN A 220 -14.85 -9.12 0.88
C GLN A 220 -14.59 -7.86 1.71
N HIS A 221 -13.34 -7.42 1.83
CA HIS A 221 -13.02 -6.13 2.45
C HIS A 221 -13.69 -4.95 1.74
N LEU A 222 -13.86 -5.01 0.43
CA LEU A 222 -14.53 -3.96 -0.35
C LEU A 222 -16.06 -3.98 -0.22
N HIS A 223 -16.67 -5.15 -0.26
CA HIS A 223 -18.10 -5.26 -0.55
C HIS A 223 -18.92 -5.98 0.51
N GLU A 224 -18.32 -6.85 1.33
CA GLU A 224 -19.07 -7.67 2.27
C GLU A 224 -19.01 -7.08 3.69
N LYS A 225 -20.10 -7.22 4.42
CA LYS A 225 -20.12 -6.96 5.87
C LYS A 225 -19.62 -8.20 6.60
N ALA A 226 -18.73 -8.02 7.56
CA ALA A 226 -18.31 -9.10 8.45
C ALA A 226 -19.52 -9.62 9.24
N LYS A 227 -19.49 -10.89 9.63
CA LYS A 227 -20.46 -11.40 10.59
C LYS A 227 -20.38 -10.60 11.88
N SER A 228 -21.52 -10.31 12.50
CA SER A 228 -21.57 -9.62 13.78
C SER A 228 -20.78 -10.41 14.83
N VAL A 229 -20.00 -9.70 15.65
CA VAL A 229 -19.23 -10.34 16.74
C VAL A 229 -20.18 -11.12 17.66
N ARG A 230 -21.34 -10.56 17.98
CA ARG A 230 -22.35 -11.18 18.84
C ARG A 230 -23.06 -12.38 18.23
N GLN A 231 -23.09 -12.52 16.90
CA GLN A 231 -23.53 -13.75 16.25
C GLN A 231 -22.58 -14.93 16.49
N LEU A 232 -21.29 -14.65 16.68
CA LEU A 232 -20.27 -15.66 16.96
C LEU A 232 -20.03 -15.83 18.46
N ARG A 233 -20.21 -14.76 19.22
CA ARG A 233 -19.95 -14.67 20.66
C ARG A 233 -21.00 -13.80 21.36
N PRO A 234 -22.15 -14.40 21.75
CA PRO A 234 -23.30 -13.67 22.28
C PRO A 234 -23.05 -12.93 23.60
N ASP A 235 -22.05 -13.35 24.39
CA ASP A 235 -21.63 -12.72 25.64
C ASP A 235 -20.96 -11.37 25.49
N VAL A 236 -20.59 -10.98 24.27
CA VAL A 236 -19.96 -9.68 24.00
C VAL A 236 -21.00 -8.56 24.15
N PRO A 237 -20.74 -7.53 24.99
CA PRO A 237 -21.62 -6.38 25.14
C PRO A 237 -21.83 -5.64 23.82
N VAL A 238 -23.04 -5.10 23.61
CA VAL A 238 -23.39 -4.31 22.41
C VAL A 238 -22.43 -3.14 22.21
N ALA A 239 -22.00 -2.50 23.30
CA ALA A 239 -21.05 -1.38 23.24
C ALA A 239 -19.69 -1.78 22.65
N VAL A 240 -19.19 -2.99 22.95
CA VAL A 240 -17.94 -3.54 22.40
C VAL A 240 -18.11 -3.86 20.91
N GLU A 241 -19.21 -4.51 20.54
CA GLU A 241 -19.53 -4.79 19.14
C GLU A 241 -19.62 -3.51 18.31
N ASN A 242 -20.23 -2.45 18.84
CA ASN A 242 -20.35 -1.16 18.17
C ASN A 242 -18.97 -0.52 17.87
N ILE A 243 -18.00 -0.69 18.78
CA ILE A 243 -16.62 -0.23 18.52
C ILE A 243 -16.03 -0.96 17.30
N VAL A 244 -16.16 -2.29 17.25
CA VAL A 244 -15.67 -3.09 16.12
C VAL A 244 -16.38 -2.70 14.83
N ALA A 245 -17.72 -2.62 14.86
CA ALA A 245 -18.51 -2.30 13.68
C ALA A 245 -18.19 -0.92 13.11
N LYS A 246 -18.03 0.09 13.99
CA LYS A 246 -17.67 1.45 13.59
C LYS A 246 -16.24 1.52 13.02
N ALA A 247 -15.27 0.85 13.65
CA ALA A 247 -13.91 0.80 13.12
C ALA A 247 -13.85 0.13 11.75
N MET A 248 -14.66 -0.92 11.52
CA MET A 248 -14.69 -1.68 10.27
C MET A 248 -15.70 -1.17 9.24
N ALA A 249 -16.27 0.03 9.40
CA ALA A 249 -17.12 0.64 8.38
C ALA A 249 -16.35 0.76 7.04
N LYS A 250 -17.07 0.56 5.92
CA LYS A 250 -16.43 0.55 4.60
C LYS A 250 -15.99 1.93 4.15
N ASP A 251 -16.83 2.93 4.41
CA ASP A 251 -16.51 4.33 4.15
C ASP A 251 -15.62 4.87 5.30
N PRO A 252 -14.44 5.44 5.00
CA PRO A 252 -13.57 6.05 6.01
C PRO A 252 -14.25 7.15 6.83
N THR A 253 -15.26 7.84 6.26
CA THR A 253 -16.00 8.92 6.94
C THR A 253 -16.96 8.43 8.00
N GLU A 254 -17.42 7.18 7.90
CA GLU A 254 -18.28 6.51 8.89
C GLU A 254 -17.48 5.93 10.06
N ARG A 255 -16.16 5.83 9.93
CA ARG A 255 -15.26 5.33 10.98
C ARG A 255 -15.02 6.36 12.07
N TYR A 256 -14.12 6.03 12.97
CA TYR A 256 -13.58 6.99 13.91
C TYR A 256 -12.74 8.05 13.18
N PRO A 257 -12.95 9.35 13.45
CA PRO A 257 -12.17 10.42 12.80
C PRO A 257 -10.69 10.41 13.23
N SER A 258 -10.38 9.83 14.39
CA SER A 258 -9.03 9.71 14.93
C SER A 258 -8.91 8.55 15.91
N ALA A 259 -7.67 8.10 16.16
CA ALA A 259 -7.38 7.11 17.21
C ALA A 259 -7.80 7.60 18.61
N ALA A 260 -7.67 8.90 18.89
CA ALA A 260 -8.16 9.50 20.12
C ALA A 260 -9.68 9.34 20.31
N ALA A 261 -10.46 9.43 19.23
CA ALA A 261 -11.90 9.21 19.29
C ALA A 261 -12.23 7.74 19.60
N MET A 262 -11.53 6.80 18.99
CA MET A 262 -11.68 5.37 19.27
C MET A 262 -11.27 5.03 20.71
N LEU A 263 -10.16 5.62 21.20
CA LEU A 263 -9.70 5.45 22.58
C LEU A 263 -10.74 5.88 23.61
N ARG A 264 -11.42 7.02 23.39
CA ARG A 264 -12.49 7.47 24.30
C ARG A 264 -13.59 6.44 24.45
N ASP A 265 -14.04 5.85 23.34
CA ASP A 265 -15.11 4.83 23.39
C ASP A 265 -14.61 3.56 24.09
N ILE A 266 -13.37 3.12 23.83
CA ILE A 266 -12.77 1.97 24.51
C ILE A 266 -12.70 2.19 26.02
N VAL A 267 -12.18 3.33 26.46
CA VAL A 267 -12.03 3.66 27.90
C VAL A 267 -13.39 3.76 28.57
N ASN A 268 -14.39 4.36 27.93
CA ASN A 268 -15.75 4.45 28.45
C ASN A 268 -16.36 3.05 28.65
N VAL A 269 -16.17 2.15 27.69
CA VAL A 269 -16.68 0.77 27.79
C VAL A 269 -15.93 0.00 28.90
N GLN A 270 -14.61 0.17 29.00
CA GLN A 270 -13.82 -0.44 30.08
C GLN A 270 -14.28 0.04 31.46
N ALA A 271 -14.51 1.34 31.63
CA ALA A 271 -15.00 1.92 32.89
C ALA A 271 -16.37 1.35 33.27
N LYS A 272 -17.30 1.24 32.31
CA LYS A 272 -18.62 0.65 32.52
C LYS A 272 -18.53 -0.81 32.99
N LEU A 273 -17.74 -1.63 32.28
CA LEU A 273 -17.55 -3.04 32.62
C LEU A 273 -16.89 -3.24 34.02
N ASN A 274 -16.03 -2.32 34.43
CA ASN A 274 -15.44 -2.36 35.77
C ASN A 274 -16.48 -2.02 36.84
N TYR A 275 -17.27 -0.97 36.62
CA TYR A 275 -18.35 -0.57 37.55
C TYR A 275 -19.37 -1.69 37.73
N GLU A 276 -19.83 -2.32 36.65
CA GLU A 276 -20.82 -3.44 36.71
C GLU A 276 -20.27 -4.64 37.50
N THR A 277 -18.95 -4.87 37.46
CA THR A 277 -18.31 -5.95 38.23
C THR A 277 -18.22 -5.63 39.72
N GLU A 278 -17.93 -4.38 40.07
CA GLU A 278 -17.71 -3.93 41.44
C GLU A 278 -19.04 -3.75 42.19
N THR A 279 -20.09 -3.34 41.49
CA THR A 279 -21.38 -2.98 42.12
C THR A 279 -22.46 -4.03 41.93
N GLY A 280 -22.32 -4.96 40.99
CA GLY A 280 -23.37 -5.91 40.63
C GLY A 280 -24.63 -5.27 40.01
N VAL A 281 -24.59 -3.98 39.70
CA VAL A 281 -25.68 -3.19 39.13
C VAL A 281 -25.37 -2.89 37.65
N GLU A 282 -26.30 -3.21 36.78
CA GLU A 282 -26.22 -2.87 35.35
C GLU A 282 -26.38 -1.34 35.19
N ALA A 283 -25.32 -0.67 34.74
CA ALA A 283 -25.29 0.78 34.59
C ALA A 283 -26.04 1.21 33.32
N ASP A 284 -27.22 1.78 33.52
CA ASP A 284 -28.04 2.38 32.44
C ASP A 284 -27.46 3.76 32.06
N LEU A 285 -26.47 3.80 31.16
CA LEU A 285 -26.01 5.03 30.53
C LEU A 285 -26.82 5.30 29.26
N PRO A 286 -27.33 6.53 29.04
CA PRO A 286 -28.12 6.85 27.86
C PRO A 286 -27.31 6.65 26.59
N THR A 287 -27.59 5.59 25.89
CA THR A 287 -27.14 5.34 24.54
C THR A 287 -27.87 6.31 23.62
N GLN A 288 -27.17 7.26 23.00
CA GLN A 288 -27.73 7.94 21.84
C GLN A 288 -27.92 6.93 20.72
N VAL A 289 -29.16 6.45 20.65
CA VAL A 289 -29.60 5.51 19.61
C VAL A 289 -29.74 6.29 18.31
N TRP A 290 -28.92 5.96 17.34
CA TRP A 290 -29.20 6.25 15.94
C TRP A 290 -30.37 5.34 15.52
N GLN A 291 -31.58 5.90 15.57
CA GLN A 291 -32.78 5.24 15.05
C GLN A 291 -32.70 5.21 13.51
N SER A 292 -32.32 4.07 12.96
CA SER A 292 -32.72 3.72 11.60
C SER A 292 -34.12 3.12 11.70
N ALA A 293 -35.05 3.73 11.00
CA ALA A 293 -36.45 3.36 10.96
C ALA A 293 -36.64 1.87 10.60
N ALA A 294 -37.02 1.09 11.58
CA ALA A 294 -37.52 -0.26 11.38
C ALA A 294 -39.05 -0.22 11.36
N ARG A 295 -39.62 -0.66 10.25
CA ARG A 295 -41.05 -0.81 10.00
C ARG A 295 -41.70 -1.67 11.06
N GLU A 296 -42.82 -1.16 11.56
CA GLU A 296 -43.79 -1.86 12.42
C GLU A 296 -44.18 -3.21 11.82
N ARG A 297 -44.09 -4.26 12.63
CA ARG A 297 -44.78 -5.53 12.38
C ARG A 297 -46.09 -5.52 13.16
N VAL A 298 -47.15 -5.44 12.42
CA VAL A 298 -48.50 -5.68 12.93
C VAL A 298 -48.65 -7.17 13.32
N THR A 299 -48.92 -7.43 14.56
CA THR A 299 -49.31 -8.75 15.05
C THR A 299 -50.83 -8.94 14.88
N PRO A 300 -51.30 -10.05 14.33
CA PRO A 300 -52.72 -10.32 14.33
C PRO A 300 -53.15 -11.00 15.63
N GLU A 301 -54.21 -10.44 16.25
CA GLU A 301 -54.89 -10.98 17.40
C GLU A 301 -55.49 -12.38 17.14
N LYS A 302 -55.33 -13.26 18.11
CA LYS A 302 -56.03 -14.53 18.20
C LYS A 302 -57.49 -14.30 18.59
N LYS A 303 -58.43 -14.57 17.69
CA LYS A 303 -59.80 -14.87 18.05
C LYS A 303 -59.98 -16.38 18.13
N SER A 304 -60.32 -16.81 19.34
CA SER A 304 -60.85 -18.15 19.66
C SER A 304 -62.21 -18.33 19.03
N GLN A 305 -62.44 -19.41 18.30
CA GLN A 305 -63.76 -20.01 18.20
C GLN A 305 -63.62 -21.52 18.13
N TRP A 306 -64.14 -22.08 19.19
CA TRP A 306 -64.42 -23.49 19.40
C TRP A 306 -65.86 -23.79 18.93
N PHE A 307 -66.04 -24.51 17.81
CA PHE A 307 -67.21 -25.34 17.52
C PHE A 307 -66.92 -26.22 16.29
N GLY A 308 -67.15 -27.53 16.41
CA GLY A 308 -67.27 -28.43 15.26
C GLY A 308 -66.38 -29.66 15.21
N LYS A 309 -66.27 -30.41 16.26
CA LYS A 309 -65.80 -31.80 16.19
C LYS A 309 -67.01 -32.68 15.83
N THR A 310 -66.93 -33.37 14.73
CA THR A 310 -67.50 -34.71 14.44
C THR A 310 -67.98 -34.84 12.99
N MET A 311 -67.23 -34.58 11.98
CA MET A 311 -67.50 -35.10 10.61
C MET A 311 -66.30 -35.10 9.65
N ILE A 312 -65.08 -35.21 10.13
CA ILE A 312 -63.89 -35.10 9.24
C ILE A 312 -62.89 -36.29 9.39
N VAL A 313 -63.32 -37.42 9.94
CA VAL A 313 -62.39 -38.54 10.17
C VAL A 313 -62.29 -39.49 8.96
N LEU A 314 -63.22 -39.47 8.01
CA LEU A 314 -63.20 -40.35 6.84
C LEU A 314 -62.73 -39.69 5.53
N GLY A 315 -62.73 -38.34 5.44
CA GLY A 315 -62.25 -37.61 4.28
C GLY A 315 -60.73 -37.30 4.33
N THR A 316 -60.18 -37.18 5.53
CA THR A 316 -58.76 -36.81 5.72
C THR A 316 -57.80 -37.96 5.46
N GLY A 317 -58.21 -39.22 5.67
CA GLY A 317 -57.39 -40.40 5.37
C GLY A 317 -57.09 -40.57 3.87
N ALA A 318 -58.14 -40.37 3.04
CA ALA A 318 -57.96 -40.45 1.59
C ALA A 318 -57.18 -39.27 1.01
N ALA A 319 -57.39 -38.05 1.55
CA ALA A 319 -56.63 -36.87 1.11
C ALA A 319 -55.16 -36.94 1.54
N ILE A 320 -54.87 -37.46 2.75
CA ILE A 320 -53.50 -37.69 3.21
C ILE A 320 -52.81 -38.79 2.38
N LEU A 321 -53.52 -39.87 2.03
CA LEU A 321 -52.98 -40.93 1.19
C LEU A 321 -52.67 -40.44 -0.22
N VAL A 322 -53.55 -39.64 -0.82
CA VAL A 322 -53.32 -38.99 -2.12
C VAL A 322 -52.20 -37.96 -2.03
N ALA A 323 -52.10 -37.15 -0.97
CA ALA A 323 -51.01 -36.19 -0.79
C ALA A 323 -49.65 -36.89 -0.53
N VAL A 324 -49.65 -38.02 0.20
CA VAL A 324 -48.44 -38.85 0.38
C VAL A 324 -48.06 -39.55 -0.91
N LEU A 325 -49.02 -40.08 -1.71
CA LEU A 325 -48.73 -40.67 -3.01
C LEU A 325 -48.24 -39.62 -4.01
N LEU A 326 -48.84 -38.43 -4.06
CA LEU A 326 -48.37 -37.28 -4.82
C LEU A 326 -47.00 -36.83 -4.35
N SER A 327 -46.73 -36.75 -3.03
CA SER A 327 -45.42 -36.42 -2.47
C SER A 327 -44.34 -37.45 -2.82
N LEU A 328 -44.71 -38.74 -2.89
CA LEU A 328 -43.79 -39.80 -3.34
C LEU A 328 -43.58 -39.80 -4.84
N LEU A 329 -44.57 -39.43 -5.65
CA LEU A 329 -44.42 -39.27 -7.11
C LEU A 329 -43.62 -38.02 -7.49
N PHE A 330 -43.56 -36.97 -6.65
CA PHE A 330 -42.79 -35.77 -6.86
C PHE A 330 -41.38 -35.81 -6.22
N LYS A 331 -41.00 -36.90 -5.54
CA LYS A 331 -39.64 -37.12 -4.99
C LYS A 331 -38.71 -37.86 -5.93
N THR A 332 -38.85 -37.67 -7.24
CA THR A 332 -37.72 -38.04 -8.12
C THR A 332 -36.58 -37.06 -7.85
N PRO A 333 -35.44 -37.52 -7.34
CA PRO A 333 -34.28 -36.65 -7.18
C PRO A 333 -33.94 -36.08 -8.55
N LEU A 334 -33.88 -34.73 -8.68
CA LEU A 334 -33.48 -34.08 -9.90
C LEU A 334 -32.10 -34.67 -10.32
N PRO A 335 -31.94 -35.08 -11.57
CA PRO A 335 -30.68 -35.67 -12.02
C PRO A 335 -29.53 -34.67 -11.78
N GLU A 336 -28.41 -35.20 -11.29
CA GLU A 336 -27.19 -34.43 -11.10
C GLU A 336 -26.38 -34.38 -12.38
N VAL A 337 -25.81 -33.24 -12.67
CA VAL A 337 -24.90 -32.99 -13.81
C VAL A 337 -23.59 -32.43 -13.29
N VAL A 338 -22.52 -32.71 -14.02
CA VAL A 338 -21.18 -32.18 -13.70
C VAL A 338 -21.06 -30.76 -14.22
N VAL A 339 -20.63 -29.84 -13.38
CA VAL A 339 -20.39 -28.45 -13.76
C VAL A 339 -19.18 -28.39 -14.71
N PRO A 340 -19.34 -27.87 -15.95
CA PRO A 340 -18.24 -27.75 -16.91
C PRO A 340 -17.27 -26.65 -16.51
N ASN A 341 -16.02 -26.70 -17.04
CA ASN A 341 -15.07 -25.62 -16.92
C ASN A 341 -15.45 -24.47 -17.88
N LEU A 342 -15.74 -23.31 -17.31
CA LEU A 342 -16.13 -22.10 -18.04
C LEU A 342 -15.01 -21.04 -18.04
N ILE A 343 -13.96 -21.20 -17.23
CA ILE A 343 -12.88 -20.21 -17.12
C ILE A 343 -12.17 -20.07 -18.47
N GLY A 344 -11.95 -18.85 -18.92
CA GLY A 344 -11.34 -18.51 -20.20
C GLY A 344 -12.28 -18.59 -21.42
N LYS A 345 -13.51 -19.13 -21.24
CA LYS A 345 -14.51 -19.18 -22.31
C LYS A 345 -15.24 -17.85 -22.45
N ASP A 346 -15.78 -17.62 -23.67
CA ASP A 346 -16.66 -16.49 -23.90
C ASP A 346 -18.01 -16.71 -23.19
N LEU A 347 -18.63 -15.61 -22.72
CA LEU A 347 -19.90 -15.67 -22.01
C LEU A 347 -21.02 -16.32 -22.85
N SER A 348 -21.00 -16.12 -24.18
CA SER A 348 -21.96 -16.73 -25.11
C SER A 348 -21.73 -18.24 -25.21
N GLU A 349 -20.50 -18.69 -25.36
CA GLU A 349 -20.11 -20.11 -25.42
C GLU A 349 -20.46 -20.82 -24.12
N ALA A 350 -20.16 -20.20 -22.98
CA ALA A 350 -20.48 -20.74 -21.67
C ALA A 350 -22.00 -20.89 -21.44
N ARG A 351 -22.79 -19.96 -21.97
CA ARG A 351 -24.25 -20.02 -21.91
C ARG A 351 -24.81 -21.22 -22.69
N GLU A 352 -24.26 -21.49 -23.86
CA GLU A 352 -24.66 -22.67 -24.65
C GLU A 352 -24.26 -23.98 -23.99
N LEU A 353 -23.03 -24.07 -23.46
CA LEU A 353 -22.56 -25.25 -22.73
C LEU A 353 -23.44 -25.58 -21.53
N LEU A 354 -23.78 -24.57 -20.73
CA LEU A 354 -24.66 -24.77 -19.56
C LEU A 354 -26.10 -25.12 -19.97
N LYS A 355 -26.60 -24.58 -21.07
CA LYS A 355 -27.93 -24.91 -21.62
C LYS A 355 -28.02 -26.40 -22.01
N LEU A 356 -26.99 -26.94 -22.63
CA LEU A 356 -26.89 -28.37 -22.97
C LEU A 356 -26.97 -29.25 -21.73
N GLN A 357 -26.41 -28.82 -20.62
CA GLN A 357 -26.42 -29.54 -19.34
C GLN A 357 -27.61 -29.17 -18.44
N LYS A 358 -28.58 -28.41 -18.95
CA LYS A 358 -29.75 -27.94 -18.19
C LYS A 358 -29.40 -27.17 -16.94
N LEU A 359 -28.24 -26.46 -16.93
CA LEU A 359 -27.81 -25.52 -15.91
C LEU A 359 -28.11 -24.08 -16.33
N LYS A 360 -28.18 -23.16 -15.36
CA LYS A 360 -28.40 -21.74 -15.64
C LYS A 360 -27.10 -20.96 -15.40
N ILE A 361 -26.86 -19.90 -16.17
CA ILE A 361 -25.75 -18.97 -15.94
C ILE A 361 -26.27 -17.68 -15.31
N LYS A 362 -25.52 -17.15 -14.33
CA LYS A 362 -25.76 -15.87 -13.71
C LYS A 362 -24.46 -15.08 -13.64
N VAL A 363 -24.39 -13.94 -14.31
CA VAL A 363 -23.27 -13.02 -14.16
C VAL A 363 -23.39 -12.37 -12.78
N ILE A 364 -22.44 -12.68 -11.90
CA ILE A 364 -22.39 -12.13 -10.54
C ILE A 364 -21.78 -10.75 -10.57
N ASN A 365 -20.66 -10.59 -11.32
CA ASN A 365 -19.96 -9.33 -11.44
C ASN A 365 -19.14 -9.25 -12.74
N GLN A 366 -18.67 -8.03 -13.06
CA GLN A 366 -17.79 -7.76 -14.19
C GLN A 366 -16.64 -6.87 -13.72
N PHE A 367 -15.38 -7.27 -14.01
CA PHE A 367 -14.19 -6.53 -13.64
C PHE A 367 -13.28 -6.27 -14.83
N TYR A 368 -12.52 -5.20 -14.76
CA TYR A 368 -11.39 -5.01 -15.66
C TYR A 368 -10.30 -6.02 -15.31
N ASN A 369 -9.76 -6.67 -16.32
CA ASN A 369 -8.72 -7.68 -16.17
C ASN A 369 -7.85 -7.70 -17.42
N SER A 370 -6.53 -7.60 -17.25
CA SER A 370 -5.57 -7.58 -18.36
C SER A 370 -5.28 -8.97 -18.92
N ASP A 371 -5.45 -10.04 -18.11
CA ASP A 371 -5.14 -11.41 -18.54
C ASP A 371 -6.26 -12.03 -19.38
N TYR A 372 -7.48 -11.47 -19.27
CA TYR A 372 -8.65 -11.97 -19.96
C TYR A 372 -9.27 -10.87 -20.84
N PRO A 373 -9.38 -11.10 -22.16
CA PRO A 373 -10.10 -10.20 -23.05
C PRO A 373 -11.53 -9.92 -22.58
N ILE A 374 -12.13 -8.87 -23.12
CA ILE A 374 -13.52 -8.51 -22.83
C ILE A 374 -14.47 -9.70 -23.07
N ASN A 375 -15.47 -9.87 -22.20
CA ASN A 375 -16.47 -10.94 -22.21
C ASN A 375 -15.97 -12.36 -21.89
N LYS A 376 -14.71 -12.54 -21.55
CA LYS A 376 -14.21 -13.83 -21.07
C LYS A 376 -14.53 -14.05 -19.59
N ILE A 377 -14.81 -15.30 -19.22
CA ILE A 377 -15.08 -15.69 -17.83
C ILE A 377 -13.77 -15.82 -17.07
N ILE A 378 -13.64 -15.06 -16.00
CA ILE A 378 -12.47 -15.04 -15.10
C ILE A 378 -12.62 -16.12 -14.03
N SER A 379 -13.83 -16.31 -13.52
CA SER A 379 -14.10 -17.20 -12.37
C SER A 379 -15.51 -17.74 -12.44
N GLN A 380 -15.73 -18.93 -11.87
CA GLN A 380 -17.03 -19.56 -11.76
C GLN A 380 -17.28 -20.13 -10.36
N THR A 381 -18.54 -20.14 -9.96
CA THR A 381 -19.02 -20.76 -8.71
C THR A 381 -20.35 -21.48 -8.97
N PRO A 382 -20.48 -22.78 -8.72
CA PRO A 382 -19.49 -23.75 -8.18
C PRO A 382 -18.29 -24.02 -9.13
N PRO A 383 -17.17 -24.54 -8.60
CA PRO A 383 -16.02 -24.90 -9.43
C PRO A 383 -16.35 -26.04 -10.40
N ALA A 384 -15.58 -26.11 -11.49
CA ALA A 384 -15.67 -27.19 -12.47
C ALA A 384 -15.49 -28.57 -11.82
N GLY A 385 -16.19 -29.58 -12.36
CA GLY A 385 -16.12 -30.96 -11.86
C GLY A 385 -17.08 -31.28 -10.72
N GLN A 386 -17.67 -30.30 -10.03
CA GLN A 386 -18.67 -30.58 -9.01
C GLN A 386 -19.98 -31.11 -9.61
N ARG A 387 -20.64 -32.05 -8.93
CA ARG A 387 -21.98 -32.50 -9.27
C ARG A 387 -23.03 -31.57 -8.68
N LYS A 388 -23.94 -31.07 -9.49
CA LYS A 388 -25.05 -30.20 -9.08
C LYS A 388 -26.35 -30.65 -9.75
N LYS A 389 -27.46 -30.40 -9.09
CA LYS A 389 -28.78 -30.70 -9.64
C LYS A 389 -29.03 -29.84 -10.88
N VAL A 390 -29.73 -30.40 -11.88
CA VAL A 390 -30.20 -29.61 -13.03
C VAL A 390 -30.96 -28.37 -12.57
N ARG A 391 -30.92 -27.29 -13.36
CA ARG A 391 -31.44 -25.95 -13.08
C ARG A 391 -30.68 -25.17 -12.01
N THR A 392 -29.56 -25.69 -11.44
CA THR A 392 -28.70 -24.91 -10.56
C THR A 392 -28.12 -23.72 -11.33
N GLU A 393 -28.05 -22.56 -10.69
CA GLU A 393 -27.40 -21.37 -11.23
C GLU A 393 -25.88 -21.45 -11.00
N ILE A 394 -25.14 -21.29 -12.09
CA ILE A 394 -23.68 -21.16 -12.07
C ILE A 394 -23.34 -19.69 -12.14
N GLY A 395 -22.81 -19.15 -11.05
CA GLY A 395 -22.35 -17.78 -10.99
C GLY A 395 -21.01 -17.63 -11.73
N VAL A 396 -20.88 -16.61 -12.55
CA VAL A 396 -19.65 -16.30 -13.27
C VAL A 396 -19.25 -14.85 -13.08
N ILE A 397 -17.94 -14.61 -13.06
CA ILE A 397 -17.34 -13.28 -13.14
C ILE A 397 -16.75 -13.12 -14.54
N VAL A 398 -17.06 -12.00 -15.18
CA VAL A 398 -16.72 -11.74 -16.59
C VAL A 398 -15.73 -10.58 -16.69
N SER A 399 -14.75 -10.70 -17.58
CA SER A 399 -13.80 -9.64 -17.87
C SER A 399 -14.43 -8.48 -18.65
N LYS A 400 -14.11 -7.24 -18.27
CA LYS A 400 -14.33 -6.03 -19.06
C LYS A 400 -13.14 -5.68 -19.96
N GLY A 401 -12.13 -6.56 -20.04
CA GLY A 401 -10.86 -6.28 -20.68
C GLY A 401 -9.92 -5.46 -19.78
N PRO A 402 -8.77 -5.01 -20.31
CA PRO A 402 -7.84 -4.18 -19.58
C PRO A 402 -8.42 -2.81 -19.24
N THR A 403 -7.90 -2.20 -18.17
CA THR A 403 -8.20 -0.78 -17.87
C THR A 403 -7.42 0.08 -18.84
N LEU A 404 -8.11 0.86 -19.67
CA LEU A 404 -7.49 1.79 -20.60
C LEU A 404 -7.38 3.18 -19.97
N VAL A 405 -6.25 3.84 -20.19
CA VAL A 405 -5.98 5.23 -19.79
C VAL A 405 -5.49 6.03 -21.00
N LYS A 406 -5.70 7.34 -20.98
CA LYS A 406 -5.23 8.22 -22.05
C LYS A 406 -3.80 8.65 -21.81
N VAL A 407 -2.99 8.64 -22.86
CA VAL A 407 -1.63 9.18 -22.85
C VAL A 407 -1.69 10.71 -22.73
N PRO A 408 -1.08 11.31 -21.70
CA PRO A 408 -1.03 12.76 -21.52
C PRO A 408 -0.12 13.43 -22.56
N ASP A 409 -0.28 14.74 -22.73
CA ASP A 409 0.66 15.54 -23.52
C ASP A 409 1.94 15.81 -22.73
N LEU A 410 3.05 15.32 -23.27
CA LEU A 410 4.39 15.46 -22.68
C LEU A 410 5.26 16.47 -23.42
N SER A 411 4.79 17.04 -24.54
CA SER A 411 5.55 17.97 -25.38
C SER A 411 6.03 19.18 -24.60
N GLY A 412 7.28 19.55 -24.74
CA GLY A 412 7.89 20.70 -24.08
C GLY A 412 8.17 20.52 -22.57
N LYS A 413 7.79 19.39 -21.97
CA LYS A 413 8.05 19.08 -20.56
C LYS A 413 9.49 18.58 -20.38
N SER A 414 10.08 18.84 -19.22
CA SER A 414 11.30 18.17 -18.80
C SER A 414 11.06 16.67 -18.59
N LYS A 415 12.13 15.87 -18.56
CA LYS A 415 12.03 14.43 -18.24
C LYS A 415 11.25 14.18 -16.94
N PHE A 416 11.55 14.95 -15.90
CA PHE A 416 10.90 14.81 -14.58
C PHE A 416 9.41 15.13 -14.64
N GLU A 417 9.02 16.24 -15.32
CA GLU A 417 7.61 16.60 -15.48
C GLU A 417 6.84 15.60 -16.35
N ALA A 418 7.49 15.03 -17.37
CA ALA A 418 6.92 13.98 -18.20
C ALA A 418 6.68 12.69 -17.40
N GLU A 419 7.64 12.28 -16.59
CA GLU A 419 7.52 11.12 -15.70
C GLU A 419 6.38 11.31 -14.68
N LEU A 420 6.28 12.48 -14.06
CA LEU A 420 5.20 12.82 -13.15
C LEU A 420 3.82 12.82 -13.83
N ALA A 421 3.73 13.37 -15.05
CA ALA A 421 2.48 13.38 -15.82
C ALA A 421 2.03 11.96 -16.22
N LEU A 422 2.97 11.10 -16.58
CA LEU A 422 2.72 9.69 -16.86
C LEU A 422 2.25 8.94 -15.63
N GLU A 423 2.92 9.13 -14.50
CA GLU A 423 2.53 8.51 -13.23
C GLU A 423 1.11 8.92 -12.80
N GLN A 424 0.76 10.21 -12.91
CA GLN A 424 -0.59 10.72 -12.64
C GLN A 424 -1.65 10.11 -13.57
N ALA A 425 -1.28 9.81 -14.81
CA ALA A 425 -2.15 9.13 -15.77
C ALA A 425 -2.21 7.60 -15.57
N GLY A 426 -1.43 7.04 -14.63
CA GLY A 426 -1.32 5.60 -14.42
C GLY A 426 -0.52 4.89 -15.51
N LEU A 427 0.46 5.57 -16.10
CA LEU A 427 1.38 5.08 -17.13
C LEU A 427 2.82 5.10 -16.61
N LYS A 428 3.72 4.42 -17.31
CA LYS A 428 5.15 4.36 -16.97
C LYS A 428 5.99 5.07 -18.03
N LEU A 429 7.10 5.66 -17.60
CA LEU A 429 8.11 6.13 -18.52
C LEU A 429 8.82 4.92 -19.14
N GLY A 430 8.82 4.86 -20.48
CA GLY A 430 9.52 3.85 -21.26
C GLY A 430 10.93 4.26 -21.62
N GLU A 431 11.34 3.96 -22.84
CA GLU A 431 12.64 4.31 -23.36
C GLU A 431 12.79 5.83 -23.51
N VAL A 432 13.94 6.37 -23.10
CA VAL A 432 14.29 7.78 -23.25
C VAL A 432 15.35 7.90 -24.36
N ILE A 433 14.91 8.37 -25.51
CA ILE A 433 15.76 8.58 -26.68
C ILE A 433 16.26 10.03 -26.67
N LYS A 434 17.51 10.26 -27.08
CA LYS A 434 18.06 11.59 -27.23
C LYS A 434 18.15 11.93 -28.72
N ALA A 435 17.64 13.10 -29.11
CA ALA A 435 17.74 13.60 -30.48
C ALA A 435 17.90 15.13 -30.44
N TYR A 436 18.52 15.68 -31.46
CA TYR A 436 18.68 17.12 -31.60
C TYR A 436 17.57 17.71 -32.46
N GLN A 437 16.95 18.79 -31.97
CA GLN A 437 16.02 19.61 -32.71
C GLN A 437 16.31 21.10 -32.44
N PRO A 438 16.64 21.91 -33.47
CA PRO A 438 17.11 23.28 -33.31
C PRO A 438 16.17 24.22 -32.56
N ASP A 439 14.85 24.07 -32.77
CA ASP A 439 13.82 24.99 -32.29
C ASP A 439 13.24 24.61 -30.92
N ALA A 440 13.73 23.56 -30.29
CA ALA A 440 13.23 23.11 -28.97
C ALA A 440 14.25 23.36 -27.87
N PRO A 441 13.84 23.75 -26.65
CA PRO A 441 14.77 23.90 -25.53
C PRO A 441 15.44 22.58 -25.18
N GLU A 442 16.71 22.63 -24.76
CA GLU A 442 17.45 21.47 -24.30
C GLU A 442 16.79 20.80 -23.11
N GLY A 443 16.82 19.47 -23.05
CA GLY A 443 16.24 18.68 -21.96
C GLY A 443 14.73 18.54 -21.99
N THR A 444 14.06 19.09 -23.02
CA THR A 444 12.60 18.97 -23.16
C THR A 444 12.18 17.84 -24.10
N VAL A 445 11.00 17.30 -23.87
CA VAL A 445 10.39 16.27 -24.72
C VAL A 445 9.97 16.87 -26.05
N ILE A 446 10.53 16.34 -27.14
CA ILE A 446 10.24 16.75 -28.52
C ILE A 446 9.35 15.73 -29.26
N LYS A 447 9.26 14.51 -28.77
CA LYS A 447 8.41 13.45 -29.31
C LYS A 447 8.04 12.45 -28.21
N GLN A 448 6.85 11.89 -28.32
CA GLN A 448 6.39 10.79 -27.46
C GLN A 448 5.76 9.68 -28.28
N LEU A 449 5.81 8.45 -27.78
CA LEU A 449 5.17 7.28 -28.39
C LEU A 449 4.66 6.36 -27.28
N PRO A 450 3.36 6.05 -27.22
CA PRO A 450 2.28 6.46 -28.14
C PRO A 450 1.93 7.95 -28.13
N GLU A 451 1.18 8.38 -29.16
CA GLU A 451 0.76 9.78 -29.33
C GLU A 451 -0.21 10.24 -28.24
N VAL A 452 -0.32 11.55 -28.07
CA VAL A 452 -1.24 12.21 -27.12
C VAL A 452 -2.66 11.72 -27.32
N ASN A 453 -3.40 11.51 -26.21
CA ASN A 453 -4.77 11.01 -26.18
C ASN A 453 -5.00 9.57 -26.70
N THR A 454 -3.96 8.85 -27.10
CA THR A 454 -4.07 7.42 -27.39
C THR A 454 -4.55 6.68 -26.14
N GLN A 455 -5.51 5.78 -26.30
CA GLN A 455 -5.92 4.89 -25.19
C GLN A 455 -5.03 3.66 -25.16
N ILE A 456 -4.30 3.48 -24.09
CA ILE A 456 -3.43 2.32 -23.84
C ILE A 456 -3.76 1.69 -22.50
N GLU A 457 -3.29 0.49 -22.29
CA GLU A 457 -3.48 -0.20 -21.01
C GLU A 457 -2.82 0.57 -19.88
N LYS A 458 -3.48 0.59 -18.71
CA LYS A 458 -2.89 1.12 -17.49
C LYS A 458 -1.58 0.38 -17.22
N ASP A 459 -0.58 1.10 -16.69
CA ASP A 459 0.79 0.63 -16.45
C ASP A 459 1.63 0.34 -17.72
N ALA A 460 1.10 0.62 -18.92
CA ALA A 460 1.87 0.57 -20.15
C ALA A 460 2.93 1.68 -20.19
N SER A 461 4.00 1.44 -20.95
CA SER A 461 5.12 2.37 -21.05
C SER A 461 4.94 3.34 -22.22
N VAL A 462 5.28 4.61 -21.99
CA VAL A 462 5.33 5.66 -23.01
C VAL A 462 6.78 6.08 -23.17
N SER A 463 7.35 5.88 -24.37
CA SER A 463 8.69 6.31 -24.71
C SER A 463 8.70 7.79 -25.09
N ILE A 464 9.76 8.50 -24.72
CA ILE A 464 9.94 9.92 -25.03
C ILE A 464 11.25 10.16 -25.74
N THR A 465 11.26 11.15 -26.61
CA THR A 465 12.50 11.69 -27.19
C THR A 465 12.77 13.05 -26.58
N ILE A 466 13.93 13.22 -25.97
CA ILE A 466 14.35 14.46 -25.31
C ILE A 466 15.32 15.18 -26.22
N ASN A 467 15.12 16.49 -26.37
CA ASN A 467 16.04 17.34 -27.07
C ASN A 467 17.41 17.40 -26.38
N THR A 468 18.47 17.29 -27.13
CA THR A 468 19.86 17.40 -26.66
C THR A 468 20.62 18.33 -27.57
N ILE A 469 21.73 18.84 -27.09
CA ILE A 469 22.69 19.55 -27.96
C ILE A 469 23.14 18.64 -29.09
N GLU A 470 23.42 19.23 -30.24
CA GLU A 470 23.94 18.51 -31.44
C GLU A 470 25.27 17.82 -31.10
N THR A 471 25.18 16.58 -30.60
CA THR A 471 26.37 15.79 -30.25
C THR A 471 27.05 15.29 -31.54
N GLY A 472 28.21 15.83 -31.83
CA GLY A 472 29.01 15.42 -32.99
C GLY A 472 29.52 16.55 -33.85
N LYS A 473 29.02 17.78 -33.71
CA LYS A 473 29.60 18.92 -34.38
C LYS A 473 30.87 19.37 -33.65
N ILE A 474 32.02 19.15 -34.25
CA ILE A 474 33.32 19.59 -33.73
C ILE A 474 33.54 20.99 -34.23
N ILE A 475 33.87 21.93 -33.36
CA ILE A 475 34.25 23.30 -33.71
C ILE A 475 35.69 23.55 -33.31
N ASN A 476 36.32 24.46 -34.00
CA ASN A 476 37.61 25.00 -33.58
C ASN A 476 37.37 26.10 -32.56
N VAL A 477 37.98 26.02 -31.40
CA VAL A 477 37.92 27.04 -30.35
C VAL A 477 38.50 28.34 -30.85
N PRO A 478 37.77 29.48 -30.87
CA PRO A 478 38.36 30.76 -31.26
C PRO A 478 39.43 31.22 -30.27
N ASN A 479 40.28 32.12 -30.74
CA ASN A 479 41.23 32.80 -29.86
C ASN A 479 40.52 33.97 -29.15
N PHE A 480 40.28 33.84 -27.87
CA PHE A 480 39.67 34.83 -27.00
C PHE A 480 40.69 35.67 -26.21
N ILE A 481 41.97 35.32 -26.28
CA ILE A 481 43.04 36.05 -25.59
C ILE A 481 43.13 37.49 -26.12
N GLY A 482 43.15 38.48 -25.23
CA GLY A 482 43.18 39.89 -25.56
C GLY A 482 41.81 40.54 -25.74
N ARG A 483 40.70 39.79 -25.56
CA ARG A 483 39.32 40.30 -25.66
C ARG A 483 38.70 40.48 -24.29
N SER A 484 37.69 41.34 -24.20
CA SER A 484 36.97 41.51 -22.94
C SER A 484 36.15 40.26 -22.58
N LEU A 485 36.05 39.91 -21.29
CA LEU A 485 35.30 38.76 -20.84
C LEU A 485 33.81 38.86 -21.19
N GLU A 486 33.26 40.06 -21.26
CA GLU A 486 31.86 40.32 -21.60
C GLU A 486 31.55 39.97 -23.07
N GLU A 487 32.42 40.40 -24.01
CA GLU A 487 32.34 40.01 -25.44
C GLU A 487 32.51 38.49 -25.62
N VAL A 488 33.44 37.89 -24.89
CA VAL A 488 33.67 36.43 -24.93
C VAL A 488 32.44 35.64 -24.48
N ARG A 489 31.80 36.05 -23.42
CA ARG A 489 30.56 35.40 -22.95
C ARG A 489 29.43 35.43 -23.98
N ALA A 490 29.26 36.58 -24.65
CA ALA A 490 28.23 36.72 -25.68
C ALA A 490 28.51 35.79 -26.89
N GLU A 491 29.77 35.66 -27.29
CA GLU A 491 30.18 34.84 -28.44
C GLU A 491 30.15 33.33 -28.13
N LEU A 492 30.51 32.91 -26.91
CA LEU A 492 30.46 31.52 -26.49
C LEU A 492 29.05 30.91 -26.69
N ALA A 493 27.99 31.64 -26.32
CA ALA A 493 26.64 31.20 -26.52
C ALA A 493 26.28 30.97 -27.98
N SER A 494 26.78 31.82 -28.92
CA SER A 494 26.56 31.67 -30.36
C SER A 494 27.30 30.48 -30.97
N LEU A 495 28.38 30.06 -30.34
CA LEU A 495 29.22 28.94 -30.75
C LEU A 495 28.81 27.62 -30.11
N GLY A 496 27.85 27.65 -29.20
CA GLY A 496 27.42 26.48 -28.43
C GLY A 496 28.46 25.98 -27.43
N LEU A 497 29.36 26.86 -26.98
CA LEU A 497 30.33 26.58 -25.90
C LEU A 497 29.79 27.07 -24.56
N ILE A 498 30.20 26.43 -23.47
CA ILE A 498 29.70 26.71 -22.11
C ILE A 498 30.76 27.49 -21.34
N PHE A 499 30.38 28.64 -20.74
CA PHE A 499 31.26 29.36 -19.82
C PHE A 499 31.28 28.66 -18.45
N ASP A 500 32.45 28.13 -18.03
CA ASP A 500 32.66 27.38 -16.78
C ASP A 500 33.47 28.15 -15.73
N GLY A 501 33.59 29.48 -15.90
CA GLY A 501 34.24 30.34 -14.92
C GLY A 501 35.45 31.11 -15.42
N ALA A 502 35.84 32.12 -14.63
CA ALA A 502 37.05 32.92 -14.85
C ALA A 502 37.81 33.10 -13.54
N ILE A 503 39.12 33.01 -13.58
CA ILE A 503 40.05 33.24 -12.46
C ILE A 503 40.82 34.52 -12.76
N SER A 504 40.92 35.43 -11.77
CA SER A 504 41.67 36.68 -11.91
C SER A 504 43.16 36.45 -11.71
N GLN A 505 43.97 37.03 -12.58
CA GLN A 505 45.44 37.01 -12.52
C GLN A 505 45.98 38.42 -12.83
N SER A 506 46.97 38.89 -12.06
CA SER A 506 47.66 40.16 -12.37
C SER A 506 48.40 40.09 -13.73
N SER A 507 48.29 41.16 -14.53
CA SER A 507 48.93 41.22 -15.84
C SER A 507 49.39 42.66 -16.13
N ASN A 508 50.67 42.82 -16.50
CA ASN A 508 51.22 44.10 -16.95
C ASN A 508 51.02 44.34 -18.45
N ILE A 509 50.43 43.35 -19.17
CA ILE A 509 50.26 43.40 -20.64
C ILE A 509 48.81 43.71 -20.99
N TYR A 510 47.83 43.20 -20.20
CA TYR A 510 46.41 43.31 -20.50
C TYR A 510 45.70 44.16 -19.45
N ALA A 511 44.77 45.02 -19.90
CA ALA A 511 43.93 45.80 -19.04
C ALA A 511 43.02 44.91 -18.17
N GLU A 512 42.50 45.46 -17.07
CA GLU A 512 41.54 44.76 -16.20
C GLU A 512 40.32 44.31 -17.00
N GLY A 513 39.86 43.08 -16.75
CA GLY A 513 38.67 42.46 -17.40
C GLY A 513 38.98 41.80 -18.77
N VAL A 514 40.24 41.83 -19.25
CA VAL A 514 40.65 41.22 -20.50
C VAL A 514 41.16 39.78 -20.28
N VAL A 515 40.79 38.85 -21.17
CA VAL A 515 41.21 37.46 -21.12
C VAL A 515 42.70 37.34 -21.39
N VAL A 516 43.43 36.73 -20.46
CA VAL A 516 44.87 36.49 -20.52
C VAL A 516 45.21 35.10 -21.05
N ASP A 517 44.37 34.12 -20.67
CA ASP A 517 44.51 32.72 -21.06
C ASP A 517 43.16 32.02 -21.11
N GLN A 518 43.07 30.92 -21.85
CA GLN A 518 41.83 30.14 -22.03
C GLN A 518 42.13 28.64 -22.06
N ASN A 519 41.17 27.85 -21.56
CA ASN A 519 41.18 26.39 -21.64
C ASN A 519 39.79 25.86 -22.01
N PRO A 520 39.63 25.14 -23.13
CA PRO A 520 40.62 24.65 -24.10
C PRO A 520 41.38 25.77 -24.84
N VAL A 521 42.58 25.43 -25.34
CA VAL A 521 43.45 26.39 -25.98
C VAL A 521 42.92 26.89 -27.35
N PRO A 522 43.34 28.05 -27.84
CA PRO A 522 42.94 28.55 -29.17
C PRO A 522 43.16 27.51 -30.27
N TYR A 523 42.16 27.38 -31.17
CA TYR A 523 42.16 26.47 -32.33
C TYR A 523 42.09 24.97 -32.01
N GLU A 524 41.95 24.60 -30.75
CA GLU A 524 41.64 23.21 -30.37
C GLU A 524 40.29 22.76 -30.93
N ARG A 525 40.22 21.52 -31.38
CA ARG A 525 38.98 20.93 -31.92
C ARG A 525 38.19 20.28 -30.80
N VAL A 526 37.08 20.89 -30.43
CA VAL A 526 36.24 20.42 -29.32
C VAL A 526 34.80 20.19 -29.77
N PRO A 527 34.09 19.27 -29.14
CA PRO A 527 32.64 19.12 -29.36
C PRO A 527 31.87 20.38 -28.92
N ILE A 528 30.77 20.70 -29.59
CA ILE A 528 29.79 21.69 -29.10
C ILE A 528 29.34 21.26 -27.69
N GLY A 529 29.19 22.24 -26.79
CA GLY A 529 28.90 21.99 -25.37
C GLY A 529 30.12 21.84 -24.48
N THR A 530 31.35 21.98 -25.05
CA THR A 530 32.58 21.97 -24.24
C THR A 530 32.63 23.18 -23.30
N ALA A 531 32.96 22.91 -22.03
CA ALA A 531 33.15 23.93 -21.00
C ALA A 531 34.47 24.70 -21.20
N MET A 532 34.39 26.03 -21.17
CA MET A 532 35.55 26.95 -21.36
C MET A 532 35.85 27.66 -20.04
N LYS A 533 37.12 27.60 -19.62
CA LYS A 533 37.63 28.33 -18.45
C LYS A 533 38.60 29.42 -18.94
N PHE A 534 38.58 30.55 -18.23
CA PHE A 534 39.38 31.72 -18.61
C PHE A 534 40.23 32.21 -17.44
N MET A 535 41.41 32.74 -17.76
CA MET A 535 42.14 33.63 -16.88
C MET A 535 41.95 35.06 -17.36
N VAL A 536 41.63 35.98 -16.44
CA VAL A 536 41.26 37.36 -16.73
C VAL A 536 42.19 38.29 -15.96
N SER A 537 42.69 39.31 -16.64
CA SER A 537 43.56 40.32 -16.03
C SER A 537 42.86 41.09 -14.91
N SER A 538 43.49 41.22 -13.78
CA SER A 538 43.11 42.14 -12.68
C SER A 538 43.84 43.49 -12.77
N GLY A 539 44.51 43.76 -13.88
CA GLY A 539 45.39 44.92 -14.06
C GLY A 539 46.81 44.67 -13.55
N ALA A 540 47.65 45.73 -13.69
CA ALA A 540 49.03 45.67 -13.24
C ALA A 540 49.14 45.55 -11.72
N GLU A 541 50.09 44.77 -11.23
CA GLU A 541 50.38 44.67 -9.81
C GLU A 541 50.82 46.02 -9.27
N SER A 542 50.08 46.63 -8.31
CA SER A 542 50.49 47.85 -7.64
C SER A 542 51.74 47.56 -6.81
N VAL A 543 52.90 48.04 -7.26
CA VAL A 543 54.13 48.03 -6.46
C VAL A 543 53.91 48.98 -5.30
N ASN A 544 53.57 48.46 -4.15
CA ASN A 544 53.64 49.18 -2.89
C ASN A 544 55.11 49.42 -2.58
N ASN A 545 55.64 50.58 -3.01
CA ASN A 545 56.87 51.17 -2.43
C ASN A 545 56.54 51.54 -0.97
N ALA A 546 56.80 50.65 -0.09
CA ALA A 546 57.00 51.00 1.31
C ALA A 546 58.39 51.64 1.39
N GLU A 547 58.45 52.94 1.10
CA GLU A 547 59.62 53.75 1.49
C GLU A 547 59.66 53.85 2.99
N ASN A 548 60.81 53.40 3.50
CA ASN A 548 61.25 53.67 4.87
C ASN A 548 61.26 55.18 5.13
N GLU A 549 60.74 55.66 6.24
CA GLU A 549 61.23 56.77 7.00
C GLU A 549 61.21 56.46 8.51
N HIS A 550 62.46 56.43 9.08
CA HIS A 550 62.98 56.66 10.42
C HIS A 550 62.17 56.28 11.67
#